data_6fc6f472ee5a97b421db0a53db9c5d32
#
_entry.id   6fc6f472ee5a97b421db0a53db9c5d32
#
_cell.length_a   1.000
_cell.length_b   1.000
_cell.length_c   1.000
_cell.angle_alpha   90.00
_cell.angle_beta   90.00
_cell.angle_gamma   90.00
#
_symmetry.space_group_name_H-M   'P 1'
#
loop_
_entity.id
_entity.type
_entity.pdbx_description
1 polymer ?
#
loop_
_entity_poly.entity_id
_entity_poly.type
_entity_poly.pdbx_seq_one_letter_code
_entity_poly.pdbx_strand_id
1 'polypeptide(L)'
;MPDFDPKNKLNELNAKEWLKFTKTWFIHNPPPRKKAEMLHPAKYPEDMIEMFVKFFTKPGEVVFDPFLGTGSTLVAAHNTQRNGIGIELQQKYAEIAKDRLNKIESQLKLADDGAKLQCKQLVIQGNSADLDSHWQEFQLPKIDLV
;
A
#
# COMPACT_ATOMS: atom_id res chain seq x y z
N MET A 1 -13.96 19.62 13.05
CA MET A 1 -14.18 19.65 11.58
C MET A 1 -12.98 18.98 10.93
N PRO A 2 -13.17 18.19 9.86
CA PRO A 2 -12.02 17.65 9.14
C PRO A 2 -11.17 18.80 8.59
N ASP A 3 -9.84 18.65 8.69
CA ASP A 3 -8.85 19.65 8.25
C ASP A 3 -8.62 19.63 6.73
N PHE A 4 -9.51 19.00 5.96
CA PHE A 4 -9.49 18.89 4.50
C PHE A 4 -10.79 19.38 3.87
N ASP A 5 -10.75 19.79 2.59
CA ASP A 5 -11.94 20.21 1.86
C ASP A 5 -12.86 19.01 1.58
N PRO A 6 -14.12 18.97 2.11
CA PRO A 6 -15.06 17.88 1.88
C PRO A 6 -15.43 17.69 0.39
N LYS A 7 -15.21 18.69 -0.46
CA LYS A 7 -15.43 18.62 -1.92
C LYS A 7 -14.28 17.94 -2.67
N ASN A 8 -13.14 17.74 -2.02
CA ASN A 8 -12.02 17.01 -2.61
C ASN A 8 -12.40 15.55 -2.83
N LYS A 9 -12.47 15.13 -4.10
CA LYS A 9 -12.82 13.77 -4.47
C LYS A 9 -11.64 12.82 -4.52
N LEU A 10 -10.40 13.36 -4.58
CA LEU A 10 -9.19 12.57 -4.78
C LEU A 10 -8.62 12.03 -3.46
N ASN A 11 -8.52 12.87 -2.43
CA ASN A 11 -7.86 12.50 -1.18
C ASN A 11 -8.42 13.30 0.00
N GLU A 12 -7.84 13.09 1.19
CA GLU A 12 -8.20 13.81 2.43
C GLU A 12 -7.05 14.70 2.94
N LEU A 13 -6.19 15.16 2.03
CA LEU A 13 -5.11 16.07 2.38
C LEU A 13 -5.63 17.49 2.59
N ASN A 14 -5.09 18.15 3.61
CA ASN A 14 -5.33 19.59 3.78
C ASN A 14 -4.52 20.42 2.76
N ALA A 15 -4.83 21.71 2.62
CA ALA A 15 -4.19 22.61 1.65
C ALA A 15 -2.65 22.65 1.78
N LYS A 16 -2.13 22.56 3.00
CA LYS A 16 -0.69 22.59 3.28
C LYS A 16 0.03 21.31 2.86
N GLU A 17 -0.62 20.16 3.08
CA GLU A 17 -0.14 18.87 2.61
C GLU A 17 -0.22 18.78 1.08
N TRP A 18 -1.33 19.21 0.50
CA TRP A 18 -1.52 19.28 -0.94
C TRP A 18 -0.39 20.03 -1.64
N LEU A 19 -0.02 21.21 -1.16
CA LEU A 19 1.06 22.02 -1.72
C LEU A 19 2.42 21.33 -1.70
N LYS A 20 2.68 20.41 -0.77
CA LYS A 20 3.93 19.65 -0.75
C LYS A 20 4.02 18.65 -1.92
N PHE A 21 2.90 18.14 -2.40
CA PHE A 21 2.84 17.15 -3.48
C PHE A 21 2.70 17.77 -4.89
N THR A 22 2.38 19.04 -5.00
CA THR A 22 2.27 19.72 -6.31
C THR A 22 3.64 20.11 -6.91
N LYS A 23 4.73 19.83 -6.21
CA LYS A 23 6.08 20.04 -6.73
C LYS A 23 6.44 18.95 -7.74
N THR A 24 7.11 19.33 -8.82
CA THR A 24 7.59 18.40 -9.85
C THR A 24 8.78 17.53 -9.40
N TRP A 25 9.40 17.87 -8.27
CA TRP A 25 10.49 17.13 -7.65
C TRP A 25 10.45 17.28 -6.13
N PHE A 26 10.93 16.28 -5.41
CA PHE A 26 11.10 16.33 -3.95
C PHE A 26 12.34 15.49 -3.56
N ILE A 27 12.93 15.87 -2.43
CA ILE A 27 14.01 15.10 -1.81
C ILE A 27 13.37 14.21 -0.75
N HIS A 28 13.62 12.90 -0.86
CA HIS A 28 13.19 11.92 0.12
C HIS A 28 14.43 11.36 0.83
N ASN A 29 14.46 11.47 2.15
CA ASN A 29 15.49 10.89 3.00
C ASN A 29 14.87 9.71 3.77
N PRO A 30 14.98 8.47 3.24
CA PRO A 30 14.37 7.33 3.90
C PRO A 30 15.04 7.05 5.26
N PRO A 31 14.28 6.55 6.24
CA PRO A 31 14.86 6.11 7.50
C PRO A 31 15.85 4.95 7.28
N PRO A 32 16.81 4.73 8.19
CA PRO A 32 17.75 3.61 8.10
C PRO A 32 17.01 2.27 8.00
N ARG A 33 17.37 1.46 7.01
CA ARG A 33 16.75 0.14 6.80
C ARG A 33 17.28 -0.87 7.80
N LYS A 34 16.40 -1.70 8.36
CA LYS A 34 16.81 -2.86 9.16
C LYS A 34 17.40 -3.95 8.25
N LYS A 35 18.38 -4.72 8.73
CA LYS A 35 19.03 -5.80 7.95
C LYS A 35 18.03 -6.78 7.32
N ALA A 36 16.93 -7.10 7.99
CA ALA A 36 15.87 -7.97 7.46
C ALA A 36 15.10 -7.38 6.28
N GLU A 37 15.18 -6.07 6.05
CA GLU A 37 14.49 -5.36 4.96
C GLU A 37 15.36 -5.27 3.69
N MET A 38 16.63 -5.67 3.77
CA MET A 38 17.58 -5.65 2.65
C MET A 38 17.47 -6.88 1.73
N LEU A 39 16.44 -7.70 1.89
CA LEU A 39 16.27 -8.96 1.15
C LEU A 39 15.95 -8.80 -0.35
N HIS A 40 15.61 -7.60 -0.78
CA HIS A 40 15.35 -7.30 -2.20
C HIS A 40 16.18 -6.07 -2.64
N PRO A 41 16.95 -6.17 -3.73
CA PRO A 41 17.85 -5.10 -4.19
C PRO A 41 17.14 -3.83 -4.63
N ALA A 42 15.87 -3.90 -5.05
CA ALA A 42 15.08 -2.79 -5.59
C ALA A 42 13.84 -2.47 -4.75
N LYS A 43 13.97 -2.45 -3.43
CA LYS A 43 12.85 -2.10 -2.54
C LYS A 43 12.67 -0.58 -2.45
N TYR A 44 11.47 -0.10 -2.73
CA TYR A 44 11.09 1.29 -2.46
C TYR A 44 10.87 1.53 -0.95
N PRO A 45 11.22 2.72 -0.43
CA PRO A 45 10.89 3.12 0.94
C PRO A 45 9.37 3.20 1.15
N GLU A 46 8.86 2.56 2.20
CA GLU A 46 7.43 2.47 2.46
C GLU A 46 6.80 3.84 2.74
N ASP A 47 7.48 4.69 3.49
CA ASP A 47 7.06 6.05 3.79
C ASP A 47 6.89 6.91 2.52
N MET A 48 7.72 6.70 1.49
CA MET A 48 7.54 7.34 0.19
C MET A 48 6.28 6.83 -0.51
N ILE A 49 6.04 5.53 -0.51
CA ILE A 49 4.84 4.94 -1.11
C ILE A 49 3.59 5.44 -0.36
N GLU A 50 3.62 5.50 0.98
CA GLU A 50 2.53 6.05 1.80
C GLU A 50 2.17 7.49 1.39
N MET A 51 3.16 8.32 1.06
CA MET A 51 2.91 9.66 0.55
C MET A 51 2.09 9.65 -0.73
N PHE A 52 2.47 8.82 -1.72
CA PHE A 52 1.74 8.70 -2.99
C PHE A 52 0.34 8.09 -2.78
N VAL A 53 0.22 7.05 -1.98
CA VAL A 53 -1.07 6.43 -1.66
C VAL A 53 -2.02 7.45 -1.03
N LYS A 54 -1.57 8.24 -0.07
CA LYS A 54 -2.38 9.30 0.55
C LYS A 54 -2.76 10.41 -0.43
N PHE A 55 -1.89 10.72 -1.40
CA PHE A 55 -2.17 11.77 -2.37
C PHE A 55 -3.21 11.34 -3.42
N PHE A 56 -3.16 10.08 -3.88
CA PHE A 56 -3.99 9.60 -4.97
C PHE A 56 -5.22 8.82 -4.54
N THR A 57 -5.41 8.56 -3.24
CA THR A 57 -6.52 7.76 -2.74
C THR A 57 -7.08 8.28 -1.41
N LYS A 58 -8.28 7.76 -1.08
CA LYS A 58 -8.93 7.92 0.23
C LYS A 58 -8.83 6.64 1.06
N PRO A 59 -8.97 6.71 2.40
CA PRO A 59 -9.13 5.53 3.23
C PRO A 59 -10.24 4.61 2.71
N GLY A 60 -9.97 3.30 2.69
CA GLY A 60 -10.88 2.27 2.19
C GLY A 60 -10.80 2.01 0.69
N GLU A 61 -10.17 2.88 -0.10
CA GLU A 61 -9.94 2.66 -1.54
C GLU A 61 -8.90 1.58 -1.80
N VAL A 62 -8.79 1.12 -3.05
CA VAL A 62 -8.00 -0.05 -3.44
C VAL A 62 -6.76 0.37 -4.21
N VAL A 63 -5.60 -0.02 -3.68
CA VAL A 63 -4.28 0.14 -4.31
C VAL A 63 -3.86 -1.20 -4.91
N PHE A 64 -3.41 -1.19 -6.15
CA PHE A 64 -2.94 -2.37 -6.87
C PHE A 64 -1.48 -2.25 -7.29
N ASP A 65 -0.69 -3.29 -7.04
CA ASP A 65 0.71 -3.38 -7.45
C ASP A 65 0.94 -4.67 -8.27
N PRO A 66 1.09 -4.56 -9.59
CA PRO A 66 1.32 -5.72 -10.46
C PRO A 66 2.72 -6.33 -10.33
N PHE A 67 3.65 -5.70 -9.60
CA PHE A 67 5.03 -6.13 -9.41
C PHE A 67 5.45 -6.02 -7.94
N LEU A 68 4.68 -6.69 -7.08
CA LEU A 68 4.67 -6.49 -5.64
C LEU A 68 6.02 -6.65 -4.95
N GLY A 69 6.90 -7.55 -5.43
CA GLY A 69 8.14 -7.85 -4.76
C GLY A 69 7.92 -8.33 -3.32
N THR A 70 8.59 -7.70 -2.37
CA THR A 70 8.47 -8.05 -0.93
C THR A 70 7.33 -7.33 -0.20
N GLY A 71 6.39 -6.70 -0.91
CA GLY A 71 5.14 -6.19 -0.35
C GLY A 71 5.18 -4.78 0.23
N SER A 72 6.12 -3.92 -0.18
CA SER A 72 6.20 -2.55 0.36
C SER A 72 4.94 -1.73 0.08
N THR A 73 4.35 -1.88 -1.10
CA THR A 73 3.10 -1.20 -1.48
C THR A 73 1.93 -1.62 -0.59
N LEU A 74 1.80 -2.91 -0.31
CA LEU A 74 0.71 -3.40 0.55
C LEU A 74 0.91 -3.01 2.01
N VAL A 75 2.15 -2.95 2.50
CA VAL A 75 2.44 -2.40 3.83
C VAL A 75 2.04 -0.92 3.90
N ALA A 76 2.40 -0.12 2.90
CA ALA A 76 2.01 1.28 2.83
C ALA A 76 0.49 1.46 2.73
N ALA A 77 -0.20 0.66 1.92
CA ALA A 77 -1.66 0.65 1.83
C ALA A 77 -2.30 0.33 3.20
N HIS A 78 -1.81 -0.69 3.89
CA HIS A 78 -2.27 -1.06 5.22
C HIS A 78 -2.08 0.08 6.23
N ASN A 79 -0.87 0.65 6.31
CA ASN A 79 -0.54 1.74 7.24
C ASN A 79 -1.39 2.98 7.02
N THR A 80 -1.83 3.19 5.80
CA THR A 80 -2.66 4.33 5.39
C THR A 80 -4.16 4.03 5.32
N GLN A 81 -4.59 2.85 5.80
CA GLN A 81 -5.99 2.41 5.81
C GLN A 81 -6.60 2.25 4.41
N ARG A 82 -5.81 1.76 3.45
CA ARG A 82 -6.28 1.37 2.11
C ARG A 82 -6.28 -0.14 1.97
N ASN A 83 -7.18 -0.65 1.14
CA ASN A 83 -7.11 -2.02 0.69
C ASN A 83 -5.95 -2.16 -0.31
N GLY A 84 -5.30 -3.30 -0.33
CA GLY A 84 -4.18 -3.54 -1.21
C GLY A 84 -4.29 -4.88 -1.92
N ILE A 85 -3.94 -4.90 -3.20
CA ILE A 85 -3.85 -6.11 -4.01
C ILE A 85 -2.49 -6.08 -4.70
N GLY A 86 -1.74 -7.16 -4.63
CA GLY A 86 -0.45 -7.24 -5.30
C GLY A 86 -0.22 -8.59 -5.95
N ILE A 87 0.38 -8.57 -7.13
CA ILE A 87 0.80 -9.77 -7.87
C ILE A 87 2.32 -9.85 -7.83
N GLU A 88 2.85 -11.03 -7.51
CA GLU A 88 4.28 -11.31 -7.52
C GLU A 88 4.55 -12.63 -8.21
N LEU A 89 5.43 -12.60 -9.21
CA LEU A 89 5.78 -13.78 -10.02
C LEU A 89 6.57 -14.82 -9.21
N GLN A 90 7.52 -14.34 -8.42
CA GLN A 90 8.43 -15.22 -7.68
C GLN A 90 7.82 -15.62 -6.34
N GLN A 91 7.58 -16.91 -6.16
CA GLN A 91 7.03 -17.49 -4.94
C GLN A 91 7.76 -17.01 -3.69
N LYS A 92 9.10 -17.00 -3.70
CA LYS A 92 9.93 -16.54 -2.57
C LYS A 92 9.55 -15.13 -2.10
N TYR A 93 9.34 -14.18 -3.02
CA TYR A 93 9.00 -12.80 -2.66
C TYR A 93 7.53 -12.67 -2.24
N ALA A 94 6.63 -13.42 -2.87
CA ALA A 94 5.24 -13.49 -2.46
C ALA A 94 5.08 -14.01 -1.02
N GLU A 95 5.84 -15.04 -0.64
CA GLU A 95 5.88 -15.56 0.74
C GLU A 95 6.40 -14.52 1.73
N ILE A 96 7.49 -13.81 1.40
CA ILE A 96 8.01 -12.71 2.24
C ILE A 96 6.96 -11.61 2.41
N ALA A 97 6.24 -11.24 1.35
CA ALA A 97 5.18 -10.25 1.43
C ALA A 97 4.05 -10.70 2.37
N LYS A 98 3.59 -11.94 2.24
CA LYS A 98 2.57 -12.54 3.13
C LYS A 98 3.02 -12.55 4.59
N ASP A 99 4.24 -12.99 4.86
CA ASP A 99 4.79 -13.03 6.22
C ASP A 99 4.88 -11.63 6.86
N ARG A 100 5.24 -10.62 6.08
CA ARG A 100 5.29 -9.23 6.56
C ARG A 100 3.91 -8.72 6.95
N LEU A 101 2.91 -8.95 6.11
CA LEU A 101 1.53 -8.53 6.36
C LEU A 101 0.95 -9.25 7.58
N ASN A 102 1.15 -10.57 7.70
CA ASN A 102 0.71 -11.35 8.85
C ASN A 102 1.30 -10.84 10.18
N LYS A 103 2.58 -10.42 10.17
CA LYS A 103 3.21 -9.82 11.36
C LYS A 103 2.57 -8.49 11.74
N ILE A 104 2.25 -7.64 10.77
CA ILE A 104 1.58 -6.37 11.01
C ILE A 104 0.19 -6.60 11.59
N GLU A 105 -0.61 -7.49 11.00
CA GLU A 105 -1.95 -7.82 11.49
C GLU A 105 -1.92 -8.42 12.90
N SER A 106 -0.94 -9.27 13.20
CA SER A 106 -0.78 -9.85 14.53
C SER A 106 -0.45 -8.80 15.59
N GLN A 107 0.38 -7.80 15.25
CA GLN A 107 0.71 -6.71 16.15
C GLN A 107 -0.50 -5.80 16.44
N LEU A 108 -1.35 -5.57 15.45
CA LEU A 108 -2.57 -4.77 15.63
C LEU A 108 -3.61 -5.46 16.52
N LYS A 109 -3.78 -6.78 16.39
CA LYS A 109 -4.69 -7.55 17.25
C LYS A 109 -4.29 -7.49 18.74
N LEU A 110 -3.01 -7.29 19.03
CA LEU A 110 -2.52 -7.13 20.39
C LEU A 110 -2.68 -5.71 20.96
N ALA A 111 -2.84 -4.71 20.09
CA ALA A 111 -2.91 -3.31 20.49
C ALA A 111 -4.32 -2.81 20.84
N ASP A 112 -5.37 -3.62 20.64
CA ASP A 112 -6.79 -3.35 20.95
C ASP A 112 -7.31 -1.94 20.55
N ASP A 113 -6.93 -1.49 19.36
CA ASP A 113 -7.40 -0.21 18.81
C ASP A 113 -8.73 -0.40 18.04
N GLY A 114 -9.84 -0.46 18.76
CA GLY A 114 -11.19 -0.75 18.26
C GLY A 114 -11.80 0.23 17.24
N ALA A 115 -11.03 1.08 16.57
CA ALA A 115 -11.53 2.11 15.65
C ALA A 115 -10.86 2.15 14.27
N LYS A 116 -9.92 1.25 13.93
CA LYS A 116 -9.31 1.25 12.59
C LYS A 116 -10.19 0.52 11.58
N LEU A 117 -10.40 1.15 10.43
CA LEU A 117 -10.98 0.49 9.25
C LEU A 117 -10.25 -0.84 8.99
N GLN A 118 -10.99 -1.94 8.92
CA GLN A 118 -10.43 -3.25 8.54
C GLN A 118 -10.09 -3.24 7.06
N CYS A 119 -8.85 -2.87 6.71
CA CYS A 119 -8.35 -2.91 5.35
C CYS A 119 -7.79 -4.29 5.05
N LYS A 120 -8.16 -4.83 3.89
CA LYS A 120 -7.72 -6.16 3.44
C LYS A 120 -6.51 -6.03 2.52
N GLN A 121 -5.53 -6.92 2.72
CA GLN A 121 -4.35 -7.01 1.88
C GLN A 121 -4.33 -8.39 1.22
N LEU A 122 -4.26 -8.44 -0.12
CA LEU A 122 -4.25 -9.67 -0.90
C LEU A 122 -2.94 -9.79 -1.68
N VAL A 123 -2.21 -10.86 -1.44
CA VAL A 123 -1.01 -11.23 -2.21
C VAL A 123 -1.32 -12.41 -3.12
N ILE A 124 -1.24 -12.20 -4.42
CA ILE A 124 -1.43 -13.22 -5.46
C ILE A 124 -0.03 -13.63 -5.97
N GLN A 125 0.30 -14.90 -5.87
CA GLN A 125 1.47 -15.44 -6.54
C GLN A 125 1.07 -15.81 -7.97
N GLY A 126 1.68 -15.13 -8.96
CA GLY A 126 1.33 -15.34 -10.36
C GLY A 126 2.02 -14.37 -11.29
N ASN A 127 1.73 -14.51 -12.58
CA ASN A 127 2.21 -13.59 -13.61
C ASN A 127 1.21 -12.46 -13.81
N SER A 128 1.66 -11.22 -13.67
CA SER A 128 0.81 -10.04 -13.89
C SER A 128 0.34 -9.88 -15.35
N ALA A 129 0.97 -10.58 -16.30
CA ALA A 129 0.46 -10.65 -17.67
C ALA A 129 -0.87 -11.41 -17.78
N ASP A 130 -1.19 -12.28 -16.81
CA ASP A 130 -2.42 -13.07 -16.74
C ASP A 130 -3.50 -12.37 -15.90
N LEU A 131 -3.49 -11.03 -15.87
CA LEU A 131 -4.34 -10.21 -15.01
C LEU A 131 -5.84 -10.53 -15.14
N ASP A 132 -6.33 -10.75 -16.37
CA ASP A 132 -7.74 -11.09 -16.61
C ASP A 132 -8.15 -12.39 -15.89
N SER A 133 -7.27 -13.39 -15.92
CA SER A 133 -7.49 -14.67 -15.21
C SER A 133 -7.51 -14.46 -13.70
N HIS A 134 -6.56 -13.70 -13.16
CA HIS A 134 -6.52 -13.36 -11.74
C HIS A 134 -7.75 -12.55 -11.31
N TRP A 135 -8.20 -11.62 -12.18
CA TRP A 135 -9.39 -10.82 -11.91
C TRP A 135 -10.64 -11.68 -11.73
N GLN A 136 -10.82 -12.67 -12.60
CA GLN A 136 -11.97 -13.60 -12.53
C GLN A 136 -11.85 -14.56 -11.35
N GLU A 137 -10.67 -15.16 -11.14
CA GLU A 137 -10.42 -16.14 -10.09
C GLU A 137 -10.62 -15.55 -8.70
N PHE A 138 -10.05 -14.38 -8.43
CA PHE A 138 -10.08 -13.72 -7.12
C PHE A 138 -11.23 -12.71 -6.99
N GLN A 139 -12.06 -12.51 -8.02
CA GLN A 139 -13.16 -11.53 -8.04
C GLN A 139 -12.70 -10.14 -7.57
N LEU A 140 -11.61 -9.65 -8.19
CA LEU A 140 -10.96 -8.42 -7.75
C LEU A 140 -11.92 -7.23 -7.88
N PRO A 141 -11.90 -6.32 -6.89
CA PRO A 141 -12.74 -5.12 -6.91
C PRO A 141 -12.23 -4.10 -7.92
N LYS A 142 -12.98 -3.01 -8.09
CA LYS A 142 -12.49 -1.83 -8.80
C LYS A 142 -11.20 -1.33 -8.13
N ILE A 143 -10.20 -1.01 -8.96
CA ILE A 143 -8.93 -0.42 -8.53
C ILE A 143 -9.01 1.10 -8.61
N ASP A 144 -8.49 1.78 -7.60
CA ASP A 144 -8.48 3.25 -7.50
C ASP A 144 -7.08 3.82 -7.79
N LEU A 145 -6.02 3.05 -7.50
CA LEU A 145 -4.62 3.40 -7.80
C LEU A 145 -3.82 2.16 -8.22
N VAL A 146 -3.00 2.30 -9.26
CA VAL A 146 -2.00 1.32 -9.69
C VAL A 146 -0.60 1.90 -9.52
#